data_5cf6fb4789dc8f787625c117d48d339f
#
_entry.id   5cf6fb4789dc8f787625c117d48d339f
#
_cell.length_a   1.000
_cell.length_b   1.000
_cell.length_c   1.000
_cell.angle_alpha   90.00
_cell.angle_beta   90.00
_cell.angle_gamma   90.00
#
_symmetry.space_group_name_H-M   'P 1'
#
loop_
_entity.id
_entity.type
_entity.pdbx_description
1 polymer ?
#
loop_
_entity_poly.entity_id
_entity_poly.type
_entity_poly.pdbx_seq_one_letter_code
_entity_poly.pdbx_strand_id
1 'polypeptide(L)'
;CGDSTDASNFERLMRGGLADLCVTDPPYNLNYEGRTDEKLKIVNDRMSDGAFREFLVKAFRNIYNSTKAGAACYIFFASSEALNFVGAYRGAGFIYKQLLIWVKNTITLSRSDYQWAHEPVIYGWKPGAPHYFIQNRKLRTVIDDQPVIDDQLDFDKMTKVQLRDLCKSVF
;
A
#
# COMPACT_ATOMS: atom_id res chain seq x y z
N CYS A 1 -1.68 -15.32 -11.04
CA CYS A 1 -1.37 -13.93 -11.40
C CYS A 1 -2.37 -13.43 -12.42
N GLY A 2 -2.73 -12.15 -12.34
CA GLY A 2 -3.66 -11.51 -13.26
C GLY A 2 -3.53 -9.99 -13.21
N ASP A 3 -4.19 -9.31 -14.15
CA ASP A 3 -4.25 -7.85 -14.19
C ASP A 3 -5.18 -7.34 -13.08
N SER A 4 -4.71 -6.44 -12.23
CA SER A 4 -5.49 -5.83 -11.15
C SER A 4 -6.57 -4.86 -11.63
N THR A 5 -6.56 -4.47 -12.90
CA THR A 5 -7.61 -3.67 -13.50
C THR A 5 -8.79 -4.50 -14.01
N ASP A 6 -8.63 -5.81 -14.10
CA ASP A 6 -9.67 -6.76 -14.52
C ASP A 6 -10.42 -7.32 -13.32
N ALA A 7 -11.70 -6.98 -13.19
CA ALA A 7 -12.58 -7.44 -12.11
C ALA A 7 -12.71 -8.96 -12.05
N SER A 8 -12.64 -9.66 -13.20
CA SER A 8 -12.77 -11.12 -13.25
C SER A 8 -11.65 -11.83 -12.49
N ASN A 9 -10.46 -11.25 -12.42
CA ASN A 9 -9.34 -11.77 -11.65
C ASN A 9 -9.62 -11.70 -10.14
N PHE A 10 -10.28 -10.63 -9.68
CA PHE A 10 -10.71 -10.51 -8.28
C PHE A 10 -11.84 -11.50 -7.94
N GLU A 11 -12.81 -11.67 -8.82
CA GLU A 11 -13.89 -12.66 -8.64
C GLU A 11 -13.32 -14.08 -8.49
N ARG A 12 -12.37 -14.45 -9.35
CA ARG A 12 -11.69 -15.75 -9.27
C ARG A 12 -10.87 -15.91 -8.00
N LEU A 13 -10.19 -14.84 -7.55
CA LEU A 13 -9.37 -14.85 -6.34
C LEU A 13 -10.24 -14.97 -5.10
N MET A 14 -11.27 -14.14 -5.01
CA MET A 14 -12.12 -14.02 -3.82
C MET A 14 -13.16 -15.11 -3.69
N ARG A 15 -13.54 -15.80 -4.79
CA ARG A 15 -14.50 -16.92 -4.81
C ARG A 15 -15.80 -16.61 -4.06
N GLY A 16 -16.31 -15.39 -4.21
CA GLY A 16 -17.51 -14.91 -3.53
C GLY A 16 -17.29 -14.41 -2.09
N GLY A 17 -16.08 -14.52 -1.54
CA GLY A 17 -15.71 -13.91 -0.26
C GLY A 17 -15.35 -12.43 -0.41
N LEU A 18 -15.20 -11.74 0.74
CA LEU A 18 -14.73 -10.38 0.83
C LEU A 18 -13.58 -10.28 1.84
N ALA A 19 -12.58 -9.49 1.53
CA ALA A 19 -11.41 -9.28 2.40
C ALA A 19 -11.75 -8.39 3.59
N ASP A 20 -11.17 -8.70 4.74
CA ASP A 20 -11.24 -7.90 5.97
C ASP A 20 -10.16 -6.81 6.03
N LEU A 21 -9.11 -6.95 5.22
CA LEU A 21 -7.96 -6.07 5.17
C LEU A 21 -7.36 -6.08 3.77
N CYS A 22 -6.89 -4.94 3.30
CA CYS A 22 -6.03 -4.84 2.12
C CYS A 22 -4.71 -4.17 2.50
N VAL A 23 -3.59 -4.79 2.13
CA VAL A 23 -2.25 -4.19 2.16
C VAL A 23 -1.62 -4.44 0.80
N THR A 24 -1.23 -3.40 0.10
CA THR A 24 -0.70 -3.53 -1.26
C THR A 24 0.37 -2.50 -1.57
N ASP A 25 1.29 -2.92 -2.45
CA ASP A 25 2.40 -2.13 -2.96
C ASP A 25 2.34 -2.17 -4.50
N PRO A 26 1.50 -1.32 -5.13
CA PRO A 26 1.33 -1.30 -6.58
C PRO A 26 2.52 -0.64 -7.28
N PRO A 27 2.65 -0.76 -8.62
CA PRO A 27 3.66 -0.03 -9.39
C PRO A 27 3.59 1.49 -9.13
N TYR A 28 4.77 2.15 -9.04
CA TYR A 28 4.87 3.58 -8.70
C TYR A 28 5.02 4.51 -9.92
N ASN A 29 5.01 3.97 -11.12
CA ASN A 29 5.23 4.71 -12.37
C ASN A 29 6.60 5.41 -12.46
N LEU A 30 7.62 4.82 -11.82
CA LEU A 30 8.98 5.37 -11.77
C LEU A 30 9.90 4.89 -12.90
N ASN A 31 9.36 4.10 -13.84
CA ASN A 31 10.14 3.46 -14.91
C ASN A 31 11.35 2.67 -14.35
N TYR A 32 11.09 1.90 -13.27
CA TYR A 32 12.13 1.16 -12.59
C TYR A 32 12.69 0.05 -13.47
N GLU A 33 14.01 0.00 -13.57
CA GLU A 33 14.76 -1.08 -14.21
C GLU A 33 15.66 -1.74 -13.17
N GLY A 34 15.51 -3.06 -13.00
CA GLY A 34 16.32 -3.83 -12.04
C GLY A 34 17.81 -3.68 -12.32
N ARG A 35 18.62 -3.68 -11.25
CA ARG A 35 20.09 -3.58 -11.31
C ARG A 35 20.80 -4.91 -11.55
N THR A 36 20.05 -6.02 -11.64
CA THR A 36 20.56 -7.35 -11.98
C THR A 36 20.82 -7.47 -13.47
N ASP A 37 21.65 -8.43 -13.88
CA ASP A 37 21.96 -8.70 -15.30
C ASP A 37 20.70 -8.95 -16.15
N GLU A 38 19.62 -9.44 -15.54
CA GLU A 38 18.34 -9.69 -16.19
C GLU A 38 17.52 -8.43 -16.47
N LYS A 39 17.90 -7.27 -15.87
CA LYS A 39 17.22 -5.96 -16.04
C LYS A 39 15.68 -6.06 -16.00
N LEU A 40 15.16 -6.80 -15.04
CA LEU A 40 13.73 -7.00 -14.88
C LEU A 40 13.00 -5.65 -14.76
N LYS A 41 11.94 -5.49 -15.54
CA LYS A 41 11.09 -4.29 -15.54
C LYS A 41 9.76 -4.62 -14.88
N ILE A 42 9.26 -3.68 -14.10
CA ILE A 42 7.91 -3.79 -13.54
C ILE A 42 6.92 -3.48 -14.67
N VAL A 43 5.96 -4.37 -14.88
CA VAL A 43 4.87 -4.15 -15.83
C VAL A 43 4.04 -2.96 -15.34
N ASN A 44 3.68 -2.06 -16.27
CA ASN A 44 2.90 -0.85 -15.96
C ASN A 44 3.63 0.23 -15.12
N ASP A 45 4.96 0.18 -15.03
CA ASP A 45 5.75 1.20 -14.31
C ASP A 45 6.21 2.37 -15.20
N ARG A 46 5.67 2.49 -16.41
CA ARG A 46 5.91 3.60 -17.35
C ARG A 46 4.66 3.95 -18.13
N MET A 47 3.85 4.81 -17.55
CA MET A 47 2.62 5.30 -18.18
C MET A 47 2.65 6.84 -18.24
N SER A 48 1.84 7.41 -19.13
CA SER A 48 1.50 8.84 -19.02
C SER A 48 0.69 9.07 -17.73
N ASP A 49 0.73 10.29 -17.20
CA ASP A 49 0.03 10.66 -15.96
C ASP A 49 -1.46 10.27 -16.00
N GLY A 50 -2.15 10.57 -17.07
CA GLY A 50 -3.57 10.22 -17.24
C GLY A 50 -3.82 8.71 -17.28
N ALA A 51 -2.98 7.96 -18.01
CA ALA A 51 -3.10 6.50 -18.08
C ALA A 51 -2.80 5.83 -16.73
N PHE A 52 -1.82 6.33 -16.00
CA PHE A 52 -1.49 5.83 -14.67
C PHE A 52 -2.61 6.09 -13.67
N ARG A 53 -3.19 7.28 -13.69
CA ARG A 53 -4.35 7.59 -12.87
C ARG A 53 -5.54 6.67 -13.18
N GLU A 54 -5.81 6.42 -14.45
CA GLU A 54 -6.89 5.50 -14.86
C GLU A 54 -6.61 4.06 -14.39
N PHE A 55 -5.36 3.59 -14.51
CA PHE A 55 -4.92 2.29 -13.99
C PHE A 55 -5.20 2.18 -12.49
N LEU A 56 -4.75 3.16 -11.69
CA LEU A 56 -4.96 3.17 -10.24
C LEU A 56 -6.44 3.20 -9.86
N VAL A 57 -7.26 4.00 -10.57
CA VAL A 57 -8.70 4.07 -10.31
C VAL A 57 -9.37 2.72 -10.54
N LYS A 58 -9.04 2.02 -11.63
CA LYS A 58 -9.58 0.68 -11.93
C LYS A 58 -9.15 -0.34 -10.88
N ALA A 59 -7.85 -0.40 -10.57
CA ALA A 59 -7.31 -1.33 -9.59
C ALA A 59 -7.92 -1.10 -8.20
N PHE A 60 -7.97 0.15 -7.73
CA PHE A 60 -8.52 0.47 -6.41
C PHE A 60 -10.03 0.27 -6.34
N ARG A 61 -10.76 0.43 -7.46
CA ARG A 61 -12.17 0.09 -7.54
C ARG A 61 -12.40 -1.41 -7.38
N ASN A 62 -11.57 -2.24 -7.98
CA ASN A 62 -11.64 -3.69 -7.82
C ASN A 62 -11.32 -4.10 -6.38
N ILE A 63 -10.30 -3.50 -5.74
CA ILE A 63 -10.00 -3.71 -4.32
C ILE A 63 -11.21 -3.29 -3.46
N TYR A 64 -11.79 -2.13 -3.71
CA TYR A 64 -12.96 -1.63 -2.99
C TYR A 64 -14.13 -2.62 -3.07
N ASN A 65 -14.42 -3.13 -4.26
CA ASN A 65 -15.51 -4.07 -4.48
C ASN A 65 -15.27 -5.43 -3.78
N SER A 66 -14.00 -5.79 -3.59
CA SER A 66 -13.57 -7.05 -3.00
C SER A 66 -13.33 -6.99 -1.48
N THR A 67 -13.55 -5.83 -0.84
CA THR A 67 -13.39 -5.65 0.60
C THR A 67 -14.73 -5.47 1.30
N LYS A 68 -14.82 -5.91 2.57
CA LYS A 68 -15.99 -5.69 3.44
C LYS A 68 -16.12 -4.20 3.79
N ALA A 69 -17.33 -3.77 4.13
CA ALA A 69 -17.54 -2.49 4.81
C ALA A 69 -16.74 -2.47 6.13
N GLY A 70 -16.04 -1.37 6.41
CA GLY A 70 -15.13 -1.25 7.56
C GLY A 70 -13.74 -1.85 7.34
N ALA A 71 -13.48 -2.59 6.25
CA ALA A 71 -12.17 -3.15 5.96
C ALA A 71 -11.11 -2.06 5.81
N ALA A 72 -10.02 -2.19 6.58
CA ALA A 72 -8.88 -1.27 6.48
C ALA A 72 -8.11 -1.51 5.18
N CYS A 73 -7.55 -0.43 4.63
CA CYS A 73 -6.77 -0.49 3.41
C CYS A 73 -5.49 0.34 3.56
N TYR A 74 -4.35 -0.31 3.33
CA TYR A 74 -3.02 0.28 3.36
C TYR A 74 -2.41 0.19 1.96
N ILE A 75 -2.01 1.33 1.39
CA ILE A 75 -1.40 1.37 0.07
C ILE A 75 -0.08 2.11 0.14
N PHE A 76 1.01 1.40 -0.16
CA PHE A 76 2.32 1.99 -0.33
C PHE A 76 2.36 2.77 -1.66
N PHE A 77 3.12 3.85 -1.70
CA PHE A 77 3.24 4.66 -2.91
C PHE A 77 4.50 5.52 -2.91
N ALA A 78 4.90 6.01 -4.10
CA ALA A 78 5.93 7.02 -4.21
C ALA A 78 5.33 8.42 -3.98
N SER A 79 5.98 9.24 -3.14
CA SER A 79 5.50 10.60 -2.85
C SER A 79 5.44 11.51 -4.08
N SER A 80 6.23 11.25 -5.13
CA SER A 80 6.13 11.93 -6.44
C SER A 80 4.77 11.74 -7.12
N GLU A 81 4.10 10.61 -6.86
CA GLU A 81 2.80 10.25 -7.44
C GLU A 81 1.63 10.43 -6.45
N ALA A 82 1.85 11.17 -5.36
CA ALA A 82 0.88 11.31 -4.27
C ALA A 82 -0.51 11.77 -4.74
N LEU A 83 -0.58 12.70 -5.70
CA LEU A 83 -1.85 13.21 -6.22
C LEU A 83 -2.65 12.12 -6.93
N ASN A 84 -1.99 11.28 -7.73
CA ASN A 84 -2.60 10.17 -8.45
C ASN A 84 -3.10 9.11 -7.48
N PHE A 85 -2.27 8.70 -6.52
CA PHE A 85 -2.63 7.69 -5.52
C PHE A 85 -3.78 8.12 -4.62
N VAL A 86 -3.67 9.29 -3.99
CA VAL A 86 -4.73 9.81 -3.10
C VAL A 86 -6.02 10.09 -3.88
N GLY A 87 -5.91 10.64 -5.09
CA GLY A 87 -7.05 10.87 -5.97
C GLY A 87 -7.78 9.59 -6.36
N ALA A 88 -7.04 8.55 -6.77
CA ALA A 88 -7.59 7.25 -7.13
C ALA A 88 -8.22 6.53 -5.92
N TYR A 89 -7.55 6.58 -4.74
CA TYR A 89 -8.05 6.00 -3.49
C TYR A 89 -9.42 6.57 -3.11
N ARG A 90 -9.54 7.90 -3.08
CA ARG A 90 -10.82 8.58 -2.81
C ARG A 90 -11.83 8.33 -3.91
N GLY A 91 -11.41 8.36 -5.18
CA GLY A 91 -12.26 8.09 -6.35
C GLY A 91 -12.81 6.66 -6.37
N ALA A 92 -12.12 5.69 -5.80
CA ALA A 92 -12.63 4.33 -5.59
C ALA A 92 -13.72 4.25 -4.51
N GLY A 93 -13.81 5.23 -3.61
CA GLY A 93 -14.82 5.31 -2.55
C GLY A 93 -14.28 5.07 -1.14
N PHE A 94 -12.99 4.84 -0.97
CA PHE A 94 -12.38 4.69 0.34
C PHE A 94 -12.32 6.01 1.11
N ILE A 95 -12.42 5.93 2.43
CA ILE A 95 -12.14 7.04 3.34
C ILE A 95 -10.62 7.13 3.51
N TYR A 96 -10.00 8.17 2.97
CA TYR A 96 -8.61 8.51 3.30
C TYR A 96 -8.55 9.09 4.71
N LYS A 97 -7.83 8.45 5.61
CA LYS A 97 -7.79 8.87 7.01
C LYS A 97 -6.46 9.48 7.42
N GLN A 98 -5.37 8.78 7.17
CA GLN A 98 -4.03 9.20 7.59
C GLN A 98 -2.99 8.83 6.53
N LEU A 99 -1.92 9.60 6.51
CA LEU A 99 -0.67 9.22 5.89
C LEU A 99 0.22 8.58 6.96
N LEU A 100 0.71 7.37 6.70
CA LEU A 100 1.73 6.74 7.52
C LEU A 100 3.06 6.85 6.78
N ILE A 101 4.14 6.92 7.53
CA ILE A 101 5.51 6.97 7.02
C ILE A 101 6.24 5.73 7.51
N TRP A 102 6.65 4.87 6.59
CA TRP A 102 7.55 3.79 6.91
C TRP A 102 9.00 4.24 6.71
N VAL A 103 9.75 4.32 7.80
CA VAL A 103 11.18 4.67 7.79
C VAL A 103 11.97 3.46 7.33
N LYS A 104 12.83 3.64 6.32
CA LYS A 104 13.71 2.58 5.84
C LYS A 104 14.96 2.49 6.71
N ASN A 105 15.45 1.29 6.92
CA ASN A 105 16.73 1.06 7.59
C ASN A 105 17.95 1.43 6.73
N THR A 106 17.74 1.67 5.43
CA THR A 106 18.77 2.13 4.48
C THR A 106 18.19 3.19 3.56
N ILE A 107 19.02 4.14 3.16
CA ILE A 107 18.65 5.14 2.16
C ILE A 107 18.73 4.56 0.75
N THR A 108 17.86 5.03 -0.14
CA THR A 108 17.98 4.75 -1.57
C THR A 108 18.72 5.89 -2.24
N LEU A 109 19.96 5.66 -2.66
CA LEU A 109 20.75 6.64 -3.40
C LEU A 109 20.11 6.97 -4.75
N SER A 110 19.86 8.22 -4.99
CA SER A 110 19.30 8.75 -6.23
C SER A 110 20.02 10.04 -6.64
N ARG A 111 19.66 10.60 -7.80
CA ARG A 111 20.16 11.92 -8.25
C ARG A 111 19.31 13.07 -7.69
N SER A 112 18.45 12.81 -6.72
CA SER A 112 17.64 13.85 -6.05
C SER A 112 18.45 14.59 -5.00
N ASP A 113 18.06 15.83 -4.68
CA ASP A 113 18.70 16.65 -3.65
C ASP A 113 18.64 16.01 -2.27
N TYR A 114 17.54 15.31 -1.98
CA TYR A 114 17.35 14.53 -0.75
C TYR A 114 17.23 13.06 -1.07
N GLN A 115 17.93 12.23 -0.29
CA GLN A 115 17.88 10.78 -0.48
C GLN A 115 16.64 10.17 0.19
N TRP A 116 16.02 9.19 -0.46
CA TRP A 116 14.82 8.53 0.03
C TRP A 116 15.12 7.63 1.23
N ALA A 117 14.64 8.02 2.40
CA ALA A 117 14.78 7.29 3.66
C ALA A 117 13.46 6.73 4.19
N HIS A 118 12.36 6.92 3.46
CA HIS A 118 11.04 6.45 3.87
C HIS A 118 10.17 6.10 2.66
N GLU A 119 9.08 5.39 2.93
CA GLU A 119 7.97 5.23 2.01
C GLU A 119 6.67 5.68 2.67
N PRO A 120 5.86 6.48 1.98
CA PRO A 120 4.55 6.86 2.47
C PRO A 120 3.54 5.74 2.23
N VAL A 121 2.55 5.63 3.14
CA VAL A 121 1.48 4.65 3.07
C VAL A 121 0.14 5.34 3.30
N ILE A 122 -0.76 5.24 2.36
CA ILE A 122 -2.16 5.65 2.55
C ILE A 122 -2.81 4.68 3.53
N TYR A 123 -3.45 5.23 4.55
CA TYR A 123 -4.31 4.48 5.46
C TYR A 123 -5.73 5.03 5.46
N GLY A 124 -6.67 4.11 5.44
CA GLY A 124 -8.09 4.39 5.57
C GLY A 124 -8.90 3.10 5.50
N TRP A 125 -10.18 3.20 5.18
CA TRP A 125 -11.08 2.05 5.15
C TRP A 125 -12.26 2.25 4.20
N LYS A 126 -12.94 1.14 3.87
CA LYS A 126 -14.21 1.18 3.15
C LYS A 126 -15.34 1.65 4.09
N PRO A 127 -16.13 2.68 3.70
CA PRO A 127 -17.28 3.12 4.50
C PRO A 127 -18.37 2.04 4.61
N GLY A 128 -19.34 2.28 5.49
CA GLY A 128 -20.55 1.45 5.65
C GLY A 128 -20.58 0.58 6.89
N ALA A 129 -19.47 0.41 7.61
CA ALA A 129 -19.38 -0.22 8.92
C ALA A 129 -18.25 0.37 9.75
N PRO A 130 -18.24 0.17 11.09
CA PRO A 130 -17.09 0.50 11.92
C PRO A 130 -15.85 -0.25 11.43
N HIS A 131 -14.72 0.47 11.31
CA HIS A 131 -13.43 -0.17 11.02
C HIS A 131 -12.86 -0.82 12.29
N TYR A 132 -12.01 -1.83 12.10
CA TYR A 132 -11.28 -2.41 13.22
C TYR A 132 -10.36 -1.35 13.84
N PHE A 133 -10.57 -1.07 15.11
CA PHE A 133 -9.80 -0.09 15.87
C PHE A 133 -9.04 -0.79 16.99
N ILE A 134 -7.71 -0.73 16.92
CA ILE A 134 -6.84 -1.22 18.01
C ILE A 134 -6.90 -0.18 19.14
N GLN A 135 -7.35 -0.59 20.31
CA GLN A 135 -7.45 0.28 21.51
C GLN A 135 -6.06 0.60 22.11
N ASN A 136 -5.09 0.83 21.25
CA ASN A 136 -3.75 1.22 21.62
C ASN A 136 -3.43 2.62 21.09
N ARG A 137 -3.44 3.62 21.96
CA ARG A 137 -3.15 5.02 21.61
C ARG A 137 -1.65 5.32 21.45
N LYS A 138 -0.78 4.32 21.57
CA LYS A 138 0.68 4.44 21.38
C LYS A 138 1.11 4.27 19.92
N LEU A 139 0.23 3.76 19.05
CA LEU A 139 0.51 3.62 17.61
C LEU A 139 0.76 5.01 17.01
N ARG A 140 1.86 5.13 16.27
CA ARG A 140 2.29 6.37 15.63
C ARG A 140 2.10 6.31 14.13
N THR A 141 2.03 7.47 13.49
CA THR A 141 2.00 7.59 12.03
C THR A 141 3.37 7.39 11.39
N VAL A 142 4.44 7.39 12.18
CA VAL A 142 5.78 7.03 11.74
C VAL A 142 6.07 5.63 12.27
N ILE A 143 6.32 4.70 11.34
CA ILE A 143 6.69 3.31 11.59
C ILE A 143 8.18 3.22 11.34
N ASP A 144 8.94 2.99 12.40
CA ASP A 144 10.39 2.85 12.37
C ASP A 144 10.73 1.40 12.76
N ASP A 145 11.34 0.66 11.84
CA ASP A 145 11.78 -0.72 12.05
C ASP A 145 13.10 -0.79 12.85
N GLN A 146 13.69 0.36 13.23
CA GLN A 146 14.88 0.35 14.09
C GLN A 146 14.50 -0.25 15.44
N PRO A 147 15.32 -1.17 15.99
CA PRO A 147 15.05 -1.70 17.31
C PRO A 147 15.07 -0.53 18.31
N VAL A 148 13.92 -0.23 18.87
CA VAL A 148 13.86 0.67 20.03
C VAL A 148 14.56 -0.08 21.16
N ILE A 149 15.76 0.39 21.54
CA ILE A 149 16.44 -0.04 22.75
C ILE A 149 15.69 0.59 23.93
N ASP A 150 14.48 0.12 24.18
CA ASP A 150 13.72 0.48 25.36
C ASP A 150 13.08 -0.79 25.91
N ASP A 151 13.57 -1.25 27.04
CA ASP A 151 13.32 -2.55 27.66
C ASP A 151 11.87 -2.80 28.14
N GLN A 152 10.87 -2.01 27.75
CA GLN A 152 9.55 -2.11 28.37
C GLN A 152 8.32 -2.28 27.48
N LEU A 153 8.42 -2.38 26.15
CA LEU A 153 7.19 -2.55 25.35
C LEU A 153 7.39 -3.41 24.09
N ASP A 154 6.98 -4.63 24.20
CA ASP A 154 6.92 -5.68 23.19
C ASP A 154 5.95 -5.39 22.01
N PHE A 155 5.55 -4.15 21.80
CA PHE A 155 4.55 -3.70 20.79
C PHE A 155 5.15 -3.19 19.47
N ASP A 156 6.46 -3.04 19.40
CA ASP A 156 7.15 -2.68 18.15
C ASP A 156 7.37 -3.87 17.20
N LYS A 157 6.88 -5.04 17.59
CA LYS A 157 6.97 -6.27 16.78
C LYS A 157 5.87 -6.43 15.72
N MET A 158 5.05 -5.42 15.45
CA MET A 158 4.36 -5.39 14.15
C MET A 158 5.36 -4.95 13.07
N THR A 159 6.38 -5.76 12.94
CA THR A 159 7.45 -5.62 11.97
C THR A 159 6.92 -5.90 10.56
N LYS A 160 7.67 -5.43 9.59
CA LYS A 160 7.59 -5.79 8.15
C LYS A 160 7.22 -7.27 7.91
N VAL A 161 7.63 -8.17 8.80
CA VAL A 161 7.36 -9.62 8.75
C VAL A 161 5.88 -9.92 9.00
N GLN A 162 5.26 -9.30 9.97
CA GLN A 162 3.83 -9.53 10.29
C GLN A 162 2.90 -8.92 9.25
N LEU A 163 3.21 -7.71 8.75
CA LEU A 163 2.51 -7.14 7.59
C LEU A 163 2.73 -7.99 6.34
N ARG A 164 3.94 -8.50 6.12
CA ARG A 164 4.28 -9.39 5.02
C ARG A 164 3.62 -10.75 5.14
N ASP A 165 3.51 -11.30 6.34
CA ASP A 165 2.88 -12.60 6.60
C ASP A 165 1.34 -12.48 6.56
N LEU A 166 0.78 -11.33 6.98
CA LEU A 166 -0.62 -11.01 6.70
C LEU A 166 -0.88 -10.89 5.20
N CYS A 167 -0.02 -10.19 4.45
CA CYS A 167 -0.11 -10.13 3.00
C CYS A 167 -0.02 -11.50 2.32
N LYS A 168 0.85 -12.40 2.79
CA LYS A 168 0.97 -13.76 2.26
C LYS A 168 -0.22 -14.65 2.56
N SER A 169 -1.00 -14.35 3.61
CA SER A 169 -2.22 -15.07 3.93
C SER A 169 -3.42 -14.60 3.12
N VAL A 170 -3.30 -13.48 2.41
CA VAL A 170 -4.36 -12.88 1.57
C VAL A 170 -4.08 -13.05 0.07
N PHE A 171 -2.85 -13.43 -0.32
CA PHE A 171 -2.42 -13.74 -1.67
C PHE A 171 -1.80 -15.16 -1.69
#